data_a7789e5719c3723573384fbde7584b89
#
_entry.id   a7789e5719c3723573384fbde7584b89
#
_cell.length_a   1.000
_cell.length_b   1.000
_cell.length_c   1.000
_cell.angle_alpha   90.00
_cell.angle_beta   90.00
_cell.angle_gamma   90.00
#
_symmetry.space_group_name_H-M   'P 1'
#
loop_
_entity.id
_entity.type
_entity.pdbx_description
1 polymer ?
#
loop_
_entity_poly.entity_id
_entity_poly.type
_entity_poly.pdbx_seq_one_letter_code
_entity_poly.pdbx_strand_id
1 'polypeptide(L)'
;ENPLPNIYNLKLYEVQKFVMLTGHMQSVLSVFVNEKVWQTIPAADRKIMEDTMMEGGRKTLDWDRETAAKCRKDLEAKGMTFVEAKDGLDTAAFRSAVLGQVNKDFPEWKSLIEQIQAVK
;
A
#
# COMPACT_ATOMS: atom_id res chain seq x y z
N GLU A 1 3.67 -9.81 7.09
CA GLU A 1 2.78 -8.66 6.86
C GLU A 1 2.05 -8.76 5.53
N ASN A 2 0.86 -8.21 5.49
CA ASN A 2 0.02 -7.95 4.31
C ASN A 2 -0.97 -6.84 4.69
N PRO A 3 -1.66 -6.20 3.75
CA PRO A 3 -2.77 -5.31 4.06
C PRO A 3 -3.77 -6.01 4.99
N LEU A 4 -4.16 -5.34 6.08
CA LEU A 4 -4.99 -5.96 7.13
C LEU A 4 -6.31 -6.54 6.63
N PRO A 5 -7.01 -5.92 5.64
CA PRO A 5 -8.18 -6.54 5.03
C PRO A 5 -7.88 -7.89 4.38
N ASN A 6 -6.70 -8.06 3.76
CA ASN A 6 -6.30 -9.32 3.16
C ASN A 6 -6.06 -10.40 4.23
N ILE A 7 -5.36 -10.04 5.32
CA ILE A 7 -5.13 -10.94 6.45
C ILE A 7 -6.47 -11.43 7.01
N TYR A 8 -7.43 -10.53 7.15
CA TYR A 8 -8.76 -10.83 7.66
C TYR A 8 -9.56 -11.73 6.71
N ASN A 9 -9.66 -11.34 5.43
CA ASN A 9 -10.46 -12.04 4.43
C ASN A 9 -9.92 -13.44 4.10
N LEU A 10 -8.59 -13.61 4.10
CA LEU A 10 -7.93 -14.89 3.92
C LEU A 10 -7.89 -15.73 5.22
N LYS A 11 -8.45 -15.22 6.30
CA LYS A 11 -8.53 -15.89 7.60
C LYS A 11 -7.16 -16.33 8.14
N LEU A 12 -6.10 -15.55 7.88
CA LEU A 12 -4.75 -15.92 8.31
C LEU A 12 -4.63 -16.01 9.84
N TYR A 13 -5.54 -15.39 10.58
CA TYR A 13 -5.65 -15.51 12.05
C TYR A 13 -5.93 -16.94 12.53
N GLU A 14 -6.41 -17.84 11.67
CA GLU A 14 -6.62 -19.25 12.02
C GLU A 14 -5.29 -20.04 12.11
N VAL A 15 -4.26 -19.58 11.39
CA VAL A 15 -2.97 -20.29 11.25
C VAL A 15 -1.77 -19.46 11.71
N GLN A 16 -1.93 -18.16 11.94
CA GLN A 16 -0.89 -17.24 12.37
C GLN A 16 -1.31 -16.47 13.62
N LYS A 17 -0.35 -16.20 14.52
CA LYS A 17 -0.60 -15.46 15.75
C LYS A 17 -0.08 -14.04 15.74
N PHE A 18 0.88 -13.75 14.89
CA PHE A 18 1.59 -12.46 14.89
C PHE A 18 1.46 -11.75 13.55
N VAL A 19 1.30 -10.43 13.61
CA VAL A 19 1.41 -9.50 12.47
C VAL A 19 2.51 -8.51 12.77
N MET A 20 3.59 -8.54 12.02
CA MET A 20 4.66 -7.56 12.13
C MET A 20 4.42 -6.43 11.14
N LEU A 21 4.24 -5.21 11.65
CA LEU A 21 3.96 -4.02 10.84
C LEU A 21 5.25 -3.38 10.35
N THR A 22 5.89 -4.02 9.39
CA THR A 22 7.16 -3.55 8.80
C THR A 22 7.00 -2.34 7.90
N GLY A 23 5.79 -2.10 7.36
CA GLY A 23 5.51 -1.04 6.40
C GLY A 23 6.32 -1.21 5.10
N HIS A 24 6.64 -2.44 4.71
CA HIS A 24 7.54 -2.73 3.59
C HIS A 24 6.92 -2.52 2.22
N MET A 25 5.60 -2.37 2.14
CA MET A 25 4.90 -2.26 0.87
C MET A 25 3.88 -1.11 0.91
N GLN A 26 3.95 -0.25 -0.09
CA GLN A 26 2.91 0.72 -0.38
C GLN A 26 2.37 0.45 -1.78
N SER A 27 1.10 0.08 -1.86
CA SER A 27 0.45 -0.18 -3.14
C SER A 27 -0.08 1.11 -3.73
N VAL A 28 0.31 1.38 -4.97
CA VAL A 28 -0.27 2.44 -5.79
C VAL A 28 -0.99 1.76 -6.95
N LEU A 29 -2.30 1.96 -7.04
CA LEU A 29 -3.10 1.46 -8.14
C LEU A 29 -3.29 2.56 -9.17
N SER A 30 -2.80 2.33 -10.38
CA SER A 30 -2.95 3.24 -11.50
C SER A 30 -4.02 2.73 -12.45
N VAL A 31 -4.84 3.64 -12.96
CA VAL A 31 -5.84 3.33 -13.99
C VAL A 31 -5.29 3.76 -15.34
N PHE A 32 -5.24 2.83 -16.27
CA PHE A 32 -4.73 3.06 -17.62
C PHE A 32 -5.86 2.90 -18.64
N VAL A 33 -5.88 3.79 -19.62
CA VAL A 33 -6.77 3.70 -20.78
C VAL A 33 -5.91 3.70 -22.03
N ASN A 34 -6.27 2.87 -23.02
CA ASN A 34 -5.60 2.89 -24.31
C ASN A 34 -5.84 4.23 -25.00
N GLU A 35 -4.77 4.91 -25.41
CA GLU A 35 -4.82 6.27 -25.97
C GLU A 35 -5.73 6.35 -27.21
N LYS A 36 -5.67 5.37 -28.12
CA LYS A 36 -6.52 5.37 -29.31
C LYS A 36 -8.01 5.28 -28.96
N VAL A 37 -8.34 4.47 -27.95
CA VAL A 37 -9.72 4.35 -27.43
C VAL A 37 -10.13 5.65 -26.72
N TRP A 38 -9.22 6.19 -25.91
CA TRP A 38 -9.47 7.44 -25.19
C TRP A 38 -9.84 8.59 -26.12
N GLN A 39 -9.14 8.71 -27.24
CA GLN A 39 -9.39 9.75 -28.23
C GLN A 39 -10.72 9.58 -29.01
N THR A 40 -11.34 8.39 -29.00
CA THR A 40 -12.67 8.20 -29.58
C THR A 40 -13.80 8.69 -28.68
N ILE A 41 -13.53 8.91 -27.39
CA ILE A 41 -14.52 9.37 -26.42
C ILE A 41 -14.65 10.90 -26.54
N PRO A 42 -15.89 11.45 -26.59
CA PRO A 42 -16.10 12.90 -26.59
C PRO A 42 -15.41 13.59 -25.41
N ALA A 43 -14.87 14.78 -25.63
CA ALA A 43 -14.12 15.49 -24.58
C ALA A 43 -14.92 15.74 -23.31
N ALA A 44 -16.21 16.00 -23.41
CA ALA A 44 -17.09 16.17 -22.25
C ALA A 44 -17.20 14.88 -21.42
N ASP A 45 -17.29 13.73 -22.08
CA ASP A 45 -17.39 12.44 -21.40
C ASP A 45 -16.05 12.05 -20.76
N ARG A 46 -14.92 12.33 -21.42
CA ARG A 46 -13.59 12.15 -20.84
C ARG A 46 -13.43 12.95 -19.56
N LYS A 47 -13.89 14.20 -19.55
CA LYS A 47 -13.85 15.04 -18.34
C LYS A 47 -14.67 14.43 -17.19
N ILE A 48 -15.86 13.90 -17.48
CA ILE A 48 -16.69 13.22 -16.48
C ILE A 48 -15.96 11.99 -15.94
N MET A 49 -15.32 11.20 -16.81
CA MET A 49 -14.56 10.02 -16.40
C MET A 49 -13.39 10.39 -15.50
N GLU A 50 -12.59 11.41 -15.86
CA GLU A 50 -11.47 11.90 -15.06
C GLU A 50 -11.93 12.37 -13.67
N ASP A 51 -12.96 13.22 -13.62
CA ASP A 51 -13.49 13.75 -12.36
C ASP A 51 -14.03 12.63 -11.46
N THR A 52 -14.77 11.69 -12.04
CA THR A 52 -15.33 10.53 -11.33
C THR A 52 -14.20 9.63 -10.78
N MET A 53 -13.16 9.39 -11.55
CA MET A 53 -12.01 8.59 -11.10
C MET A 53 -11.24 9.29 -9.99
N MET A 54 -11.04 10.59 -10.08
CA MET A 54 -10.37 11.36 -9.03
C MET A 54 -11.17 11.38 -7.72
N GLU A 55 -12.48 11.55 -7.81
CA GLU A 55 -13.37 11.49 -6.63
C GLU A 55 -13.41 10.07 -6.06
N GLY A 56 -13.56 9.06 -6.90
CA GLY A 56 -13.54 7.66 -6.52
C GLY A 56 -12.26 7.26 -5.80
N GLY A 57 -11.10 7.70 -6.32
CA GLY A 57 -9.81 7.45 -5.69
C GLY A 57 -9.69 8.02 -4.29
N ARG A 58 -10.18 9.26 -4.05
CA ARG A 58 -10.21 9.85 -2.72
C ARG A 58 -11.11 9.06 -1.75
N LYS A 59 -12.32 8.73 -2.19
CA LYS A 59 -13.26 7.93 -1.38
C LYS A 59 -12.70 6.55 -1.04
N THR A 60 -12.03 5.91 -2.00
CA THR A 60 -11.39 4.60 -1.79
C THR A 60 -10.28 4.69 -0.75
N LEU A 61 -9.48 5.76 -0.75
CA LEU A 61 -8.42 5.95 0.23
C LEU A 61 -8.96 6.08 1.66
N ASP A 62 -10.03 6.85 1.84
CA ASP A 62 -10.66 7.01 3.15
C ASP A 62 -11.30 5.70 3.62
N TRP A 63 -12.02 5.02 2.74
CA TRP A 63 -12.61 3.72 3.02
C TRP A 63 -11.56 2.65 3.37
N ASP A 64 -10.43 2.64 2.67
CA ASP A 64 -9.33 1.69 2.95
C ASP A 64 -8.74 1.92 4.33
N ARG A 65 -8.52 3.19 4.73
CA ARG A 65 -8.04 3.53 6.07
C ARG A 65 -9.01 3.09 7.17
N GLU A 66 -10.30 3.36 7.00
CA GLU A 66 -11.33 2.94 7.95
C GLU A 66 -11.43 1.42 8.04
N THR A 67 -11.39 0.74 6.89
CA THR A 67 -11.44 -0.72 6.80
C THR A 67 -10.22 -1.35 7.46
N ALA A 68 -9.02 -0.82 7.21
CA ALA A 68 -7.80 -1.31 7.85
C ALA A 68 -7.86 -1.16 9.38
N ALA A 69 -8.35 -0.01 9.87
CA ALA A 69 -8.50 0.23 11.31
C ALA A 69 -9.52 -0.74 11.96
N LYS A 70 -10.62 -1.04 11.26
CA LYS A 70 -11.60 -2.04 11.70
C LYS A 70 -11.00 -3.43 11.70
N CYS A 71 -10.35 -3.85 10.61
CA CYS A 71 -9.72 -5.16 10.49
C CYS A 71 -8.68 -5.37 11.59
N ARG A 72 -7.92 -4.33 11.97
CA ARG A 72 -6.98 -4.42 13.10
C ARG A 72 -7.68 -4.86 14.39
N LYS A 73 -8.76 -4.16 14.77
CA LYS A 73 -9.54 -4.48 15.97
C LYS A 73 -10.12 -5.90 15.93
N ASP A 74 -10.65 -6.28 14.75
CA ASP A 74 -11.24 -7.60 14.57
C ASP A 74 -10.18 -8.72 14.65
N LEU A 75 -8.98 -8.49 14.14
CA LEU A 75 -7.85 -9.43 14.20
C LEU A 75 -7.31 -9.55 15.64
N GLU A 76 -7.20 -8.44 16.37
CA GLU A 76 -6.85 -8.43 17.80
C GLU A 76 -7.88 -9.24 18.62
N ALA A 77 -9.18 -9.04 18.35
CA ALA A 77 -10.26 -9.80 19.00
C ALA A 77 -10.21 -11.31 18.67
N LYS A 78 -9.61 -11.69 17.53
CA LYS A 78 -9.37 -13.09 17.16
C LYS A 78 -8.06 -13.66 17.73
N GLY A 79 -7.36 -12.89 18.57
CA GLY A 79 -6.15 -13.33 19.28
C GLY A 79 -4.85 -13.08 18.50
N MET A 80 -4.87 -12.29 17.44
CA MET A 80 -3.62 -11.89 16.78
C MET A 80 -2.90 -10.80 17.59
N THR A 81 -1.60 -10.90 17.67
CA THR A 81 -0.72 -9.91 18.29
C THR A 81 -0.03 -9.09 17.20
N PHE A 82 -0.14 -7.77 17.29
CA PHE A 82 0.57 -6.85 16.42
C PHE A 82 1.91 -6.48 17.04
N VAL A 83 2.97 -6.56 16.23
CA VAL A 83 4.33 -6.17 16.62
C VAL A 83 4.73 -4.94 15.80
N GLU A 84 5.04 -3.88 16.49
CA GLU A 84 5.38 -2.56 15.94
C GLU A 84 6.78 -2.13 16.40
N ALA A 85 7.27 -0.99 15.93
CA ALA A 85 8.57 -0.46 16.35
C ALA A 85 8.66 -0.27 17.88
N LYS A 86 7.56 0.15 18.54
CA LYS A 86 7.48 0.25 20.00
C LYS A 86 7.63 -1.10 20.74
N ASP A 87 7.37 -2.20 20.03
CA ASP A 87 7.46 -3.58 20.56
C ASP A 87 8.81 -4.25 20.18
N GLY A 88 9.75 -3.48 19.65
CA GLY A 88 11.10 -3.94 19.30
C GLY A 88 11.26 -4.38 17.82
N LEU A 89 10.29 -4.11 16.95
CA LEU A 89 10.44 -4.35 15.51
C LEU A 89 11.45 -3.35 14.92
N ASP A 90 12.62 -3.83 14.52
CA ASP A 90 13.67 -2.99 13.92
C ASP A 90 13.40 -2.72 12.43
N THR A 91 12.49 -1.79 12.17
CA THR A 91 12.16 -1.36 10.80
C THR A 91 13.34 -0.68 10.09
N ALA A 92 14.27 -0.09 10.85
CA ALA A 92 15.47 0.54 10.28
C ALA A 92 16.43 -0.52 9.71
N ALA A 93 16.62 -1.64 10.40
CA ALA A 93 17.41 -2.75 9.90
C ALA A 93 16.82 -3.34 8.62
N PHE A 94 15.50 -3.57 8.58
CA PHE A 94 14.80 -4.02 7.36
C PHE A 94 15.04 -3.06 6.18
N ARG A 95 14.83 -1.76 6.41
CA ARG A 95 15.05 -0.73 5.38
C ARG A 95 16.50 -0.70 4.89
N SER A 96 17.45 -0.75 5.81
CA SER A 96 18.88 -0.73 5.47
C SER A 96 19.27 -1.94 4.62
N ALA A 97 18.83 -3.13 5.00
CA ALA A 97 19.12 -4.36 4.27
C ALA A 97 18.55 -4.33 2.84
N VAL A 98 17.26 -3.92 2.69
CA VAL A 98 16.62 -3.80 1.38
C VAL A 98 17.31 -2.76 0.50
N LEU A 99 17.58 -1.56 1.03
CA LEU A 99 18.24 -0.50 0.26
C LEU A 99 19.67 -0.88 -0.14
N GLY A 100 20.40 -1.57 0.74
CA GLY A 100 21.72 -2.10 0.42
C GLY A 100 21.69 -3.07 -0.77
N GLN A 101 20.72 -3.99 -0.79
CA GLN A 101 20.57 -4.95 -1.88
C GLN A 101 20.10 -4.27 -3.17
N VAL A 102 19.08 -3.40 -3.09
CA VAL A 102 18.55 -2.69 -4.27
C VAL A 102 19.61 -1.80 -4.92
N ASN A 103 20.40 -1.06 -4.14
CA ASN A 103 21.48 -0.23 -4.68
C ASN A 103 22.58 -1.05 -5.36
N LYS A 104 22.78 -2.30 -4.93
CA LYS A 104 23.73 -3.22 -5.53
C LYS A 104 23.22 -3.80 -6.86
N ASP A 105 21.96 -4.22 -6.86
CA ASP A 105 21.37 -4.94 -8.00
C ASP A 105 20.85 -3.97 -9.09
N PHE A 106 20.44 -2.75 -8.70
CA PHE A 106 19.84 -1.74 -9.56
C PHE A 106 20.47 -0.35 -9.32
N PRO A 107 21.78 -0.19 -9.58
CA PRO A 107 22.48 1.08 -9.32
C PRO A 107 21.90 2.28 -10.06
N GLU A 108 21.24 2.05 -11.22
CA GLU A 108 20.55 3.06 -12.01
C GLU A 108 19.32 3.66 -11.29
N TRP A 109 18.76 2.99 -10.31
CA TRP A 109 17.61 3.48 -9.56
C TRP A 109 17.98 4.42 -8.41
N LYS A 110 19.26 4.59 -8.12
CA LYS A 110 19.73 5.38 -6.97
C LYS A 110 19.10 6.78 -6.94
N SER A 111 19.16 7.51 -8.05
CA SER A 111 18.59 8.86 -8.13
C SER A 111 17.06 8.88 -7.89
N LEU A 112 16.35 7.88 -8.42
CA LEU A 112 14.91 7.75 -8.21
C LEU A 112 14.58 7.44 -6.74
N ILE A 113 15.36 6.56 -6.12
CA ILE A 113 15.21 6.20 -4.69
C ILE A 113 15.44 7.44 -3.81
N GLU A 114 16.48 8.23 -4.10
CA GLU A 114 16.75 9.47 -3.36
C GLU A 114 15.61 10.49 -3.50
N GLN A 115 15.03 10.63 -4.69
CA GLN A 115 13.86 11.48 -4.93
C GLN A 115 12.63 11.00 -4.14
N ILE A 116 12.34 9.69 -4.13
CA ILE A 116 11.23 9.12 -3.37
C ILE A 116 11.44 9.34 -1.87
N GLN A 117 12.65 9.18 -1.37
CA GLN A 117 12.97 9.38 0.05
C GLN A 117 12.90 10.84 0.49
N ALA A 118 13.05 11.79 -0.45
CA ALA A 118 12.94 13.22 -0.17
C ALA A 118 11.49 13.70 -0.06
N VAL A 119 10.51 12.91 -0.49
CA VAL A 119 9.07 13.23 -0.34
C VAL A 119 8.70 13.08 1.13
N LYS A 120 8.17 14.18 1.71
CA LYS A 120 7.75 14.25 3.12
C LYS A 120 6.25 13.99 3.25
#